data_224c595d25dacbdcd382f57c63cf203c
#
_entry.id   224c595d25dacbdcd382f57c63cf203c
#
_cell.length_a   1.000
_cell.length_b   1.000
_cell.length_c   1.000
_cell.angle_alpha   90.00
_cell.angle_beta   90.00
_cell.angle_gamma   90.00
#
_symmetry.space_group_name_H-M   'P 1'
#
loop_
_entity.id
_entity.type
_entity.pdbx_description
1 polymer ?
#
loop_
_entity_poly.entity_id
_entity_poly.type
_entity_poly.pdbx_seq_one_letter_code
_entity_poly.pdbx_strand_id
1 'polypeptide(L)'
;MTSVCWGLRQGFVALLLATMTWSVQANDNLLPGTQPSSTQRYQVWGFEVYDARLWTQPGFSVQQYTAHPFALELSYLRSFEGLAIAKRSLDEMHKVGNISERQEKDWLKAMSEIFPNVRKGDRLVGVYKPNEGAEFWFQQRRLGVVMDPQFAKLFFGIWLHEATSAPAIRQAWVNGL
;
A
#
# COMPACT_ATOMS: atom_id res chain seq x y z
N MET A 1 2.01 -20.98 -82.53
CA MET A 1 3.08 -20.41 -81.74
C MET A 1 2.42 -19.71 -80.57
N THR A 2 2.26 -20.38 -79.48
CA THR A 2 1.45 -19.93 -78.32
C THR A 2 2.42 -19.67 -77.13
N SER A 3 2.48 -18.39 -76.77
CA SER A 3 3.23 -17.97 -75.56
C SER A 3 2.36 -17.97 -74.33
N VAL A 4 2.70 -18.75 -73.35
CA VAL A 4 2.02 -18.84 -72.06
C VAL A 4 2.72 -17.89 -71.08
N CYS A 5 1.99 -16.84 -70.60
CA CYS A 5 2.42 -15.97 -69.48
C CYS A 5 2.04 -16.59 -68.15
N TRP A 6 3.06 -16.88 -67.33
CA TRP A 6 2.89 -17.38 -65.99
C TRP A 6 2.93 -16.19 -65.00
N GLY A 7 1.79 -15.88 -64.42
CA GLY A 7 1.68 -14.84 -63.42
C GLY A 7 2.08 -15.38 -62.01
N LEU A 8 3.08 -14.77 -61.43
CA LEU A 8 3.50 -15.01 -60.03
C LEU A 8 2.54 -14.22 -59.08
N ARG A 9 1.71 -14.92 -58.34
CA ARG A 9 0.95 -14.34 -57.23
C ARG A 9 1.88 -14.36 -55.99
N GLN A 10 2.39 -13.18 -55.61
CA GLN A 10 3.04 -12.96 -54.34
C GLN A 10 1.96 -12.83 -53.24
N GLY A 11 1.86 -13.84 -52.36
CA GLY A 11 1.03 -13.79 -51.18
C GLY A 11 1.76 -13.01 -50.08
N PHE A 12 1.25 -11.86 -49.67
CA PHE A 12 1.68 -11.14 -48.49
C PHE A 12 1.11 -11.85 -47.27
N VAL A 13 1.98 -12.52 -46.51
CA VAL A 13 1.64 -13.00 -45.16
C VAL A 13 1.84 -11.85 -44.18
N ALA A 14 0.75 -11.22 -43.76
CA ALA A 14 0.77 -10.22 -42.71
C ALA A 14 0.95 -10.92 -41.37
N LEU A 15 2.14 -10.80 -40.77
CA LEU A 15 2.47 -11.31 -39.43
C LEU A 15 1.87 -10.33 -38.39
N LEU A 16 0.71 -10.66 -37.83
CA LEU A 16 0.10 -9.95 -36.72
C LEU A 16 0.91 -10.24 -35.43
N LEU A 17 1.78 -9.32 -35.06
CA LEU A 17 2.43 -9.31 -33.74
C LEU A 17 1.40 -8.87 -32.69
N ALA A 18 0.79 -9.83 -32.01
CA ALA A 18 -0.02 -9.58 -30.82
C ALA A 18 0.92 -9.17 -29.66
N THR A 19 0.98 -7.87 -29.37
CA THR A 19 1.64 -7.35 -28.17
C THR A 19 0.77 -7.69 -26.95
N MET A 20 1.12 -8.75 -26.22
CA MET A 20 0.53 -9.02 -24.91
C MET A 20 1.00 -7.94 -23.94
N THR A 21 0.15 -6.96 -23.69
CA THR A 21 0.32 -6.03 -22.57
C THR A 21 0.05 -6.81 -21.28
N TRP A 22 1.09 -7.13 -20.56
CA TRP A 22 0.96 -7.67 -19.20
C TRP A 22 0.49 -6.52 -18.31
N SER A 23 -0.82 -6.50 -18.02
CA SER A 23 -1.36 -5.65 -16.98
C SER A 23 -0.80 -6.16 -15.65
N VAL A 24 0.10 -5.39 -15.04
CA VAL A 24 0.53 -5.63 -13.66
C VAL A 24 -0.68 -5.34 -12.78
N GLN A 25 -1.41 -6.38 -12.45
CA GLN A 25 -2.53 -6.34 -11.52
C GLN A 25 -1.95 -6.20 -10.12
N ALA A 26 -1.90 -4.96 -9.63
CA ALA A 26 -1.48 -4.66 -8.28
C ALA A 26 -2.62 -5.01 -7.31
N ASN A 27 -2.37 -5.93 -6.41
CA ASN A 27 -3.06 -6.13 -5.10
C ASN A 27 -4.59 -6.21 -5.01
N ASP A 28 -5.34 -6.40 -6.08
CA ASP A 28 -6.81 -6.50 -6.06
C ASP A 28 -7.34 -7.66 -5.17
N ASN A 29 -6.47 -8.54 -4.67
CA ASN A 29 -6.85 -9.72 -3.90
C ASN A 29 -6.73 -9.58 -2.36
N LEU A 30 -6.14 -8.49 -1.81
CA LEU A 30 -5.98 -8.36 -0.35
C LEU A 30 -7.30 -8.01 0.34
N LEU A 31 -8.13 -7.20 -0.31
CA LEU A 31 -9.48 -6.87 0.13
C LEU A 31 -10.41 -6.80 -1.09
N PRO A 32 -11.26 -7.82 -1.31
CA PRO A 32 -12.20 -7.83 -2.42
C PRO A 32 -13.14 -6.62 -2.41
N GLY A 33 -13.40 -6.05 -3.59
CA GLY A 33 -14.33 -4.93 -3.76
C GLY A 33 -13.79 -3.56 -3.33
N THR A 34 -12.49 -3.45 -3.03
CA THR A 34 -11.86 -2.16 -2.75
C THR A 34 -11.40 -1.46 -4.03
N GLN A 35 -11.39 -0.12 -3.97
CA GLN A 35 -10.86 0.75 -5.01
C GLN A 35 -9.70 1.59 -4.45
N PRO A 36 -8.68 1.91 -5.26
CA PRO A 36 -7.58 2.74 -4.82
C PRO A 36 -7.98 4.21 -4.75
N SER A 37 -7.57 4.89 -3.70
CA SER A 37 -7.61 6.35 -3.62
C SER A 37 -6.56 6.99 -4.55
N SER A 38 -6.58 8.33 -4.64
CA SER A 38 -5.46 9.09 -5.19
C SER A 38 -4.19 8.83 -4.39
N THR A 39 -3.05 8.75 -5.10
CA THR A 39 -1.72 8.58 -4.48
C THR A 39 -1.29 9.88 -3.83
N GLN A 40 -0.82 9.80 -2.58
CA GLN A 40 -0.33 10.92 -1.80
C GLN A 40 1.14 10.74 -1.48
N ARG A 41 1.98 11.73 -1.82
CA ARG A 41 3.42 11.70 -1.52
C ARG A 41 3.72 12.23 -0.14
N TYR A 42 4.46 11.43 0.64
CA TYR A 42 5.00 11.86 1.92
C TYR A 42 6.44 12.35 1.77
N GLN A 43 6.68 13.57 2.28
CA GLN A 43 7.98 14.20 2.27
C GLN A 43 8.34 14.70 3.66
N VAL A 44 9.62 14.63 4.01
CA VAL A 44 10.17 15.18 5.27
C VAL A 44 11.35 16.06 4.90
N TRP A 45 11.28 17.34 5.24
CA TRP A 45 12.31 18.36 4.93
C TRP A 45 12.74 18.35 3.45
N GLY A 46 11.79 18.21 2.54
CA GLY A 46 12.03 18.16 1.10
C GLY A 46 12.51 16.80 0.55
N PHE A 47 12.71 15.81 1.42
CA PHE A 47 13.07 14.45 0.98
C PHE A 47 11.82 13.59 0.78
N GLU A 48 11.68 13.02 -0.40
CA GLU A 48 10.63 12.07 -0.71
C GLU A 48 10.89 10.75 0.03
N VAL A 49 9.89 10.28 0.78
CA VAL A 49 9.99 9.08 1.63
C VAL A 49 9.24 7.91 1.01
N TYR A 50 7.95 8.10 0.74
CA TYR A 50 7.08 7.11 0.09
C TYR A 50 5.89 7.77 -0.58
N ASP A 51 5.26 7.05 -1.48
CA ASP A 51 3.93 7.30 -1.99
C ASP A 51 2.94 6.42 -1.22
N ALA A 52 1.88 7.02 -0.69
CA ALA A 52 0.84 6.35 0.09
C ALA A 52 -0.48 6.28 -0.70
N ARG A 53 -1.18 5.16 -0.61
CA ARG A 53 -2.48 4.93 -1.22
C ARG A 53 -3.38 4.12 -0.31
N LEU A 54 -4.65 4.53 -0.19
CA LEU A 54 -5.67 3.73 0.47
C LEU A 54 -6.40 2.87 -0.55
N TRP A 55 -6.78 1.67 -0.11
CA TRP A 55 -7.68 0.76 -0.83
C TRP A 55 -8.92 0.59 0.04
N THR A 56 -10.05 1.12 -0.41
CA THR A 56 -11.28 1.23 0.40
C THR A 56 -12.49 0.72 -0.37
N GLN A 57 -13.49 0.25 0.37
CA GLN A 57 -14.80 -0.04 -0.19
C GLN A 57 -15.61 1.26 -0.38
N PRO A 58 -16.62 1.27 -1.27
CA PRO A 58 -17.54 2.40 -1.39
C PRO A 58 -18.17 2.78 -0.04
N GLY A 59 -18.23 4.07 0.26
CA GLY A 59 -18.77 4.59 1.53
C GLY A 59 -17.78 4.62 2.69
N PHE A 60 -16.50 4.29 2.46
CA PHE A 60 -15.45 4.48 3.46
C PHE A 60 -15.30 5.96 3.84
N SER A 61 -15.11 6.23 5.13
CA SER A 61 -14.86 7.57 5.66
C SER A 61 -13.56 7.60 6.47
N VAL A 62 -12.68 8.54 6.14
CA VAL A 62 -11.43 8.77 6.88
C VAL A 62 -11.70 9.11 8.34
N GLN A 63 -12.77 9.85 8.63
CA GLN A 63 -13.15 10.23 9.98
C GLN A 63 -13.60 9.04 10.83
N GLN A 64 -14.08 7.98 10.17
CA GLN A 64 -14.57 6.75 10.80
C GLN A 64 -13.74 5.54 10.33
N TYR A 65 -12.44 5.72 10.09
CA TYR A 65 -11.58 4.67 9.51
C TYR A 65 -11.58 3.35 10.28
N THR A 66 -11.94 3.38 11.57
CA THR A 66 -12.02 2.17 12.39
C THR A 66 -13.28 1.34 12.18
N ALA A 67 -14.29 1.84 11.42
CA ALA A 67 -15.56 1.17 11.23
C ALA A 67 -15.52 0.07 10.15
N HIS A 68 -14.63 0.19 9.16
CA HIS A 68 -14.59 -0.70 7.99
C HIS A 68 -13.18 -1.22 7.71
N PRO A 69 -13.03 -2.40 7.11
CA PRO A 69 -11.74 -2.86 6.65
C PRO A 69 -11.23 -2.01 5.49
N PHE A 70 -9.93 -1.79 5.44
CA PHE A 70 -9.22 -1.12 4.35
C PHE A 70 -7.77 -1.60 4.28
N ALA A 71 -7.07 -1.26 3.21
CA ALA A 71 -5.64 -1.43 3.13
C ALA A 71 -4.94 -0.10 2.88
N LEU A 72 -3.76 0.07 3.49
CA LEU A 72 -2.83 1.17 3.26
C LEU A 72 -1.59 0.61 2.59
N GLU A 73 -1.29 1.11 1.41
CA GLU A 73 -0.11 0.78 0.62
C GLU A 73 0.91 1.90 0.71
N LEU A 74 2.16 1.55 1.02
CA LEU A 74 3.30 2.45 0.99
C LEU A 74 4.30 1.97 -0.05
N SER A 75 4.53 2.76 -1.10
CA SER A 75 5.55 2.54 -2.12
C SER A 75 6.77 3.38 -1.79
N TYR A 76 7.85 2.75 -1.32
CA TYR A 76 9.02 3.44 -0.82
C TYR A 76 9.85 4.08 -1.94
N LEU A 77 10.29 5.31 -1.71
CA LEU A 77 11.13 6.09 -2.63
C LEU A 77 12.61 6.10 -2.21
N ARG A 78 12.91 5.52 -1.04
CA ARG A 78 14.24 5.40 -0.45
C ARG A 78 14.36 4.09 0.32
N SER A 79 15.61 3.76 0.71
CA SER A 79 15.89 2.60 1.54
C SER A 79 15.74 2.93 3.04
N PHE A 80 15.15 2.00 3.80
CA PHE A 80 15.05 2.06 5.25
C PHE A 80 15.24 0.66 5.84
N GLU A 81 15.79 0.61 7.04
CA GLU A 81 15.82 -0.63 7.82
C GLU A 81 14.46 -0.89 8.48
N GLY A 82 14.03 -2.15 8.51
CA GLY A 82 12.75 -2.54 9.10
C GLY A 82 12.61 -2.12 10.57
N LEU A 83 13.70 -2.25 11.35
CA LEU A 83 13.72 -1.77 12.74
C LEU A 83 13.53 -0.25 12.84
N ALA A 84 14.09 0.52 11.91
CA ALA A 84 13.91 1.98 11.88
C ALA A 84 12.46 2.34 11.54
N ILE A 85 11.84 1.59 10.61
CA ILE A 85 10.40 1.74 10.30
C ILE A 85 9.55 1.43 11.54
N ALA A 86 9.84 0.33 12.25
CA ALA A 86 9.12 -0.06 13.46
C ALA A 86 9.19 1.00 14.56
N LYS A 87 10.40 1.50 14.86
CA LYS A 87 10.60 2.57 15.85
C LYS A 87 9.87 3.85 15.47
N ARG A 88 10.00 4.28 14.21
CA ARG A 88 9.31 5.48 13.73
C ARG A 88 7.80 5.33 13.78
N SER A 89 7.26 4.14 13.46
CA SER A 89 5.83 3.88 13.57
C SER A 89 5.35 4.02 15.01
N LEU A 90 6.11 3.51 15.97
CA LEU A 90 5.78 3.62 17.39
C LEU A 90 5.79 5.09 17.87
N ASP A 91 6.81 5.89 17.47
CA ASP A 91 6.86 7.31 17.76
C ASP A 91 5.63 8.07 17.23
N GLU A 92 5.17 7.71 16.03
CA GLU A 92 3.98 8.31 15.44
C GLU A 92 2.69 7.84 16.12
N MET A 93 2.63 6.56 16.53
CA MET A 93 1.47 6.03 17.27
C MET A 93 1.28 6.73 18.62
N HIS A 94 2.36 7.12 19.30
CA HIS A 94 2.31 7.92 20.54
C HIS A 94 1.62 9.29 20.35
N LYS A 95 1.69 9.87 19.16
CA LYS A 95 0.98 11.13 18.84
C LYS A 95 -0.53 10.94 18.65
N VAL A 96 -0.91 9.71 18.25
CA VAL A 96 -2.32 9.34 17.99
C VAL A 96 -3.05 8.95 19.25
N GLY A 97 -2.36 8.33 20.22
CA GLY A 97 -3.00 7.92 21.47
C GLY A 97 -2.03 7.38 22.51
N ASN A 98 -2.59 7.10 23.68
CA ASN A 98 -1.81 6.59 24.80
C ASN A 98 -1.40 5.13 24.59
N ILE A 99 -0.13 4.84 24.86
CA ILE A 99 0.47 3.52 24.77
C ILE A 99 1.15 3.25 26.12
N SER A 100 0.82 2.12 26.77
CA SER A 100 1.49 1.71 28.00
C SER A 100 2.89 1.15 27.69
N GLU A 101 3.81 1.17 28.66
CA GLU A 101 5.16 0.62 28.50
C GLU A 101 5.17 -0.85 28.04
N ARG A 102 4.19 -1.63 28.47
CA ARG A 102 4.03 -3.01 28.03
C ARG A 102 3.67 -3.10 26.56
N GLN A 103 2.67 -2.34 26.14
CA GLN A 103 2.25 -2.29 24.72
C GLN A 103 3.38 -1.78 23.82
N GLU A 104 4.13 -0.78 24.28
CA GLU A 104 5.29 -0.26 23.55
C GLU A 104 6.30 -1.37 23.25
N LYS A 105 6.68 -2.15 24.27
CA LYS A 105 7.62 -3.27 24.11
C LYS A 105 7.07 -4.37 23.20
N ASP A 106 5.82 -4.78 23.43
CA ASP A 106 5.18 -5.86 22.69
C ASP A 106 4.99 -5.47 21.20
N TRP A 107 4.55 -4.25 20.94
CA TRP A 107 4.31 -3.75 19.57
C TRP A 107 5.61 -3.47 18.81
N LEU A 108 6.63 -2.89 19.48
CA LEU A 108 7.94 -2.71 18.88
C LEU A 108 8.55 -4.05 18.48
N LYS A 109 8.47 -5.05 19.37
CA LYS A 109 8.94 -6.41 19.08
C LYS A 109 8.18 -6.99 17.86
N ALA A 110 6.85 -6.97 17.88
CA ALA A 110 6.04 -7.49 16.78
C ALA A 110 6.36 -6.82 15.44
N MET A 111 6.43 -5.47 15.40
CA MET A 111 6.79 -4.75 14.19
C MET A 111 8.21 -5.05 13.70
N SER A 112 9.18 -5.16 14.62
CA SER A 112 10.58 -5.47 14.23
C SER A 112 10.77 -6.88 13.68
N GLU A 113 9.93 -7.83 14.08
CA GLU A 113 9.92 -9.19 13.53
C GLU A 113 9.20 -9.25 12.16
N ILE A 114 8.23 -8.37 11.93
CA ILE A 114 7.39 -8.35 10.73
C ILE A 114 8.00 -7.47 9.61
N PHE A 115 8.50 -6.27 9.93
CA PHE A 115 8.90 -5.31 8.91
C PHE A 115 10.28 -5.62 8.30
N PRO A 116 10.35 -5.79 6.97
CA PRO A 116 11.61 -6.02 6.29
C PRO A 116 12.38 -4.72 6.11
N ASN A 117 13.67 -4.84 5.79
CA ASN A 117 14.38 -3.73 5.15
C ASN A 117 13.76 -3.47 3.78
N VAL A 118 13.57 -2.20 3.46
CA VAL A 118 12.98 -1.75 2.19
C VAL A 118 13.97 -0.94 1.38
N ARG A 119 13.76 -0.92 0.06
CA ARG A 119 14.51 -0.12 -0.91
C ARG A 119 13.54 0.70 -1.77
N LYS A 120 14.09 1.63 -2.54
CA LYS A 120 13.29 2.35 -3.54
C LYS A 120 12.58 1.36 -4.48
N GLY A 121 11.27 1.53 -4.63
CA GLY A 121 10.39 0.67 -5.43
C GLY A 121 9.73 -0.46 -4.65
N ASP A 122 10.16 -0.73 -3.42
CA ASP A 122 9.52 -1.72 -2.56
C ASP A 122 8.17 -1.23 -2.05
N ARG A 123 7.24 -2.17 -1.88
CA ARG A 123 5.87 -1.92 -1.48
C ARG A 123 5.51 -2.71 -0.22
N LEU A 124 5.11 -1.99 0.81
CA LEU A 124 4.57 -2.54 2.05
C LEU A 124 3.08 -2.21 2.13
N VAL A 125 2.26 -3.20 2.45
CA VAL A 125 0.81 -3.03 2.61
C VAL A 125 0.40 -3.47 4.00
N GLY A 126 -0.33 -2.60 4.70
CA GLY A 126 -1.03 -2.92 5.94
C GLY A 126 -2.53 -3.05 5.66
N VAL A 127 -3.14 -4.13 6.11
CA VAL A 127 -4.59 -4.37 6.05
C VAL A 127 -5.17 -4.17 7.43
N TYR A 128 -6.07 -3.21 7.57
CA TYR A 128 -6.84 -2.97 8.79
C TYR A 128 -8.04 -3.91 8.84
N LYS A 129 -8.18 -4.64 9.94
CA LYS A 129 -9.34 -5.51 10.22
C LYS A 129 -10.01 -5.02 11.50
N PRO A 130 -11.23 -4.48 11.42
CA PRO A 130 -11.97 -3.99 12.59
C PRO A 130 -12.08 -5.05 13.67
N ASN A 131 -11.80 -4.66 14.94
CA ASN A 131 -11.86 -5.52 16.12
C ASN A 131 -10.91 -6.75 16.12
N GLU A 132 -10.06 -6.91 15.10
CA GLU A 132 -9.12 -8.03 15.01
C GLU A 132 -7.66 -7.54 15.17
N GLY A 133 -7.23 -6.59 14.33
CA GLY A 133 -5.84 -6.15 14.30
C GLY A 133 -5.38 -5.67 12.93
N ALA A 134 -4.08 -5.87 12.66
CA ALA A 134 -3.42 -5.46 11.42
C ALA A 134 -2.67 -6.62 10.79
N GLU A 135 -2.80 -6.79 9.48
CA GLU A 135 -2.07 -7.78 8.69
C GLU A 135 -1.11 -7.06 7.74
N PHE A 136 0.12 -7.58 7.57
CA PHE A 136 1.17 -6.93 6.78
C PHE A 136 1.63 -7.79 5.63
N TRP A 137 1.88 -7.14 4.49
CA TRP A 137 2.33 -7.74 3.25
C TRP A 137 3.48 -6.95 2.64
N PHE A 138 4.47 -7.65 2.13
CA PHE A 138 5.59 -7.06 1.40
C PHE A 138 5.58 -7.56 -0.03
N GLN A 139 5.43 -6.65 -0.97
CA GLN A 139 5.13 -7.00 -2.36
C GLN A 139 3.83 -7.83 -2.39
N GLN A 140 3.92 -9.12 -2.73
CA GLN A 140 2.78 -10.05 -2.75
C GLN A 140 2.90 -11.13 -1.65
N ARG A 141 3.89 -11.03 -0.76
CA ARG A 141 4.16 -12.02 0.30
C ARG A 141 3.61 -11.53 1.64
N ARG A 142 2.81 -12.34 2.28
CA ARG A 142 2.34 -12.11 3.65
C ARG A 142 3.54 -12.17 4.61
N LEU A 143 3.66 -11.17 5.46
CA LEU A 143 4.72 -11.07 6.46
C LEU A 143 4.25 -11.57 7.83
N GLY A 144 3.08 -11.11 8.29
CA GLY A 144 2.56 -11.45 9.60
C GLY A 144 1.32 -10.65 9.97
N VAL A 145 0.85 -10.87 11.19
CA VAL A 145 -0.34 -10.23 11.78
C VAL A 145 -0.02 -9.78 13.18
N VAL A 146 -0.51 -8.60 13.57
CA VAL A 146 -0.60 -8.17 14.96
C VAL A 146 -2.07 -8.22 15.36
N MET A 147 -2.44 -9.23 16.15
CA MET A 147 -3.80 -9.49 16.61
C MET A 147 -4.11 -8.61 17.83
N ASP A 148 -4.16 -7.30 17.62
CA ASP A 148 -4.46 -6.29 18.64
C ASP A 148 -5.23 -5.14 17.99
N PRO A 149 -6.53 -4.96 18.31
CA PRO A 149 -7.34 -3.88 17.74
C PRO A 149 -6.84 -2.49 18.12
N GLN A 150 -6.25 -2.31 19.31
CA GLN A 150 -5.71 -1.02 19.71
C GLN A 150 -4.43 -0.69 18.93
N PHE A 151 -3.55 -1.68 18.74
CA PHE A 151 -2.40 -1.55 17.85
C PHE A 151 -2.86 -1.08 16.46
N ALA A 152 -3.79 -1.80 15.85
CA ALA A 152 -4.25 -1.49 14.50
C ALA A 152 -4.85 -0.08 14.41
N LYS A 153 -5.70 0.30 15.37
CA LYS A 153 -6.26 1.65 15.45
C LYS A 153 -5.17 2.71 15.48
N LEU A 154 -4.18 2.60 16.36
CA LEU A 154 -3.13 3.60 16.50
C LEU A 154 -2.16 3.57 15.31
N PHE A 155 -1.80 2.40 14.80
CA PHE A 155 -0.91 2.25 13.65
C PHE A 155 -1.49 2.92 12.39
N PHE A 156 -2.71 2.63 12.01
CA PHE A 156 -3.32 3.29 10.85
C PHE A 156 -3.71 4.74 11.14
N GLY A 157 -3.89 5.08 12.40
CA GLY A 157 -4.06 6.46 12.86
C GLY A 157 -2.86 7.37 12.53
N ILE A 158 -1.66 6.83 12.33
CA ILE A 158 -0.47 7.57 11.85
C ILE A 158 -0.81 8.44 10.63
N TRP A 159 -1.71 7.97 9.76
CA TRP A 159 -2.14 8.70 8.55
C TRP A 159 -3.57 9.21 8.63
N LEU A 160 -4.47 8.52 9.36
CA LEU A 160 -5.91 8.75 9.28
C LEU A 160 -6.49 9.52 10.47
N HIS A 161 -5.80 9.52 11.62
CA HIS A 161 -6.23 10.26 12.81
C HIS A 161 -6.01 11.77 12.65
N GLU A 162 -6.80 12.57 13.38
CA GLU A 162 -6.67 14.04 13.33
C GLU A 162 -5.33 14.55 13.85
N ALA A 163 -4.72 13.85 14.80
CA ALA A 163 -3.39 14.16 15.34
C ALA A 163 -2.23 13.60 14.48
N THR A 164 -2.46 13.24 13.22
CA THR A 164 -1.43 12.75 12.29
C THR A 164 -0.31 13.75 12.08
N SER A 165 0.92 13.27 11.91
CA SER A 165 2.06 14.07 11.42
C SER A 165 2.06 14.28 9.90
N ALA A 166 1.09 13.69 9.18
CA ALA A 166 0.91 13.83 7.73
C ALA A 166 -0.44 14.47 7.38
N PRO A 167 -0.77 15.68 7.89
CA PRO A 167 -2.10 16.27 7.76
C PRO A 167 -2.48 16.54 6.29
N ALA A 168 -1.53 16.84 5.41
CA ALA A 168 -1.80 17.04 3.99
C ALA A 168 -2.30 15.75 3.31
N ILE A 169 -1.71 14.59 3.65
CA ILE A 169 -2.16 13.28 3.15
C ILE A 169 -3.58 12.99 3.63
N ARG A 170 -3.80 13.13 4.94
CA ARG A 170 -5.13 12.93 5.51
C ARG A 170 -6.18 13.81 4.85
N GLN A 171 -5.90 15.12 4.70
CA GLN A 171 -6.83 16.07 4.10
C GLN A 171 -7.16 15.72 2.63
N ALA A 172 -6.15 15.29 1.86
CA ALA A 172 -6.37 14.87 0.49
C ALA A 172 -7.33 13.67 0.39
N TRP A 173 -7.23 12.71 1.33
CA TRP A 173 -8.16 11.58 1.38
C TRP A 173 -9.54 11.94 1.94
N VAL A 174 -9.64 12.88 2.89
CA VAL A 174 -10.94 13.38 3.37
C VAL A 174 -11.74 14.03 2.24
N ASN A 175 -11.06 14.70 1.32
CA ASN A 175 -11.71 15.41 0.20
C ASN A 175 -11.93 14.54 -1.05
N GLY A 176 -11.27 13.41 -1.14
CA GLY A 176 -11.20 12.60 -2.39
C GLY A 176 -11.77 11.18 -2.31
N LEU A 177 -12.34 10.77 -1.16
CA LEU A 177 -12.96 9.45 -0.97
C LEU A 177 -14.47 9.53 -0.81
#